data_44339397d575eeca6107e2359eb4c2a5
#
_entry.id   44339397d575eeca6107e2359eb4c2a5
#
_cell.length_a   1.000
_cell.length_b   1.000
_cell.length_c   1.000
_cell.angle_alpha   90.00
_cell.angle_beta   90.00
_cell.angle_gamma   90.00
#
_symmetry.space_group_name_H-M   'P 1'
#
loop_
_entity.id
_entity.type
_entity.pdbx_description
1 polymer ?
#
loop_
_entity_poly.entity_id
_entity_poly.type
_entity_poly.pdbx_seq_one_letter_code
_entity_poly.pdbx_strand_id
1 'polypeptide(L)'
;MRNLSCVLSMVATVGLVAACAPADETPSATSGSESTSAGPESCTKDALPTLAKGTITFGTDQPAYPPWFVDDDPANGKGYESAVAYAVADKLGFAPGDVKWVRVPFNAAIAPGPKTFDANLNEFSITDERKQAVDFSSPYFDVTQAVVTVKSSPAAGVTTLDGLKGLKLGAQVGTTSYTAAQAIDPGVAVFNNNDDAKAALSNGQIDGLVLDLPTAFAVQAELTDGAIVGQLPAGTEKAEQFGIVLDKGSPLTTCVSQAVDQLGDNGDLFKLQKTWLAGAGAAPQLS
;
A
#
# COMPACT_ATOMS: atom_id res chain seq x y z
N MET A 1 -25.84 60.72 3.31
CA MET A 1 -26.15 61.62 4.40
C MET A 1 -25.25 61.23 5.54
N ARG A 2 -24.31 62.00 5.66
CA ARG A 2 -23.86 62.89 6.76
C ARG A 2 -23.04 62.13 7.80
N ASN A 3 -21.80 62.37 7.76
CA ASN A 3 -20.92 63.35 8.40
C ASN A 3 -20.35 62.83 9.72
N LEU A 4 -19.07 62.82 9.85
CA LEU A 4 -18.12 63.91 10.23
C LEU A 4 -17.84 63.78 11.72
N SER A 5 -16.72 63.74 12.26
CA SER A 5 -15.53 64.56 12.31
C SER A 5 -14.74 64.15 13.54
N CYS A 6 -13.46 64.08 13.39
CA CYS A 6 -12.41 64.94 13.98
C CYS A 6 -12.45 65.15 15.51
N VAL A 7 -11.35 64.90 16.17
CA VAL A 7 -10.46 65.99 16.69
C VAL A 7 -9.20 65.35 17.35
N LEU A 8 -8.11 65.72 16.91
CA LEU A 8 -6.77 66.02 17.32
C LEU A 8 -6.60 66.52 18.76
N SER A 9 -5.63 66.10 19.50
CA SER A 9 -4.77 66.95 20.31
C SER A 9 -3.51 66.24 20.82
N MET A 10 -2.45 66.89 20.55
CA MET A 10 -1.08 66.81 20.90
C MET A 10 -0.87 67.29 22.36
N VAL A 11 0.09 66.74 23.11
CA VAL A 11 1.11 67.51 23.87
C VAL A 11 2.22 66.57 24.33
N ALA A 12 3.44 66.97 24.07
CA ALA A 12 4.71 66.44 24.49
C ALA A 12 5.10 66.88 25.90
N THR A 13 5.89 66.08 26.60
CA THR A 13 7.02 66.59 27.36
C THR A 13 8.03 65.52 27.73
N VAL A 14 9.26 65.94 27.70
CA VAL A 14 10.58 65.33 27.85
C VAL A 14 10.89 65.02 29.33
N GLY A 15 11.65 63.94 29.56
CA GLY A 15 12.34 63.69 30.85
C GLY A 15 13.34 62.52 30.72
N LEU A 16 14.61 62.88 30.47
CA LEU A 16 15.76 62.00 30.61
C LEU A 16 16.10 61.78 32.08
N VAL A 17 16.32 60.54 32.52
CA VAL A 17 17.36 60.21 33.52
C VAL A 17 17.87 58.80 33.19
N ALA A 18 19.20 58.71 33.04
CA ALA A 18 19.96 57.48 32.87
C ALA A 18 20.26 56.84 34.25
N ALA A 19 20.13 55.52 34.35
CA ALA A 19 20.80 54.71 35.35
C ALA A 19 21.09 53.31 34.78
N CYS A 20 22.38 53.00 34.66
CA CYS A 20 22.92 51.68 34.32
C CYS A 20 22.86 50.75 35.54
N ALA A 21 22.30 49.56 35.35
CA ALA A 21 22.66 48.36 36.12
C ALA A 21 22.45 47.13 35.25
N PRO A 22 23.34 46.09 35.30
CA PRO A 22 23.27 44.92 34.44
C PRO A 22 22.17 44.00 34.95
N ALA A 23 21.25 43.61 34.07
CA ALA A 23 20.26 42.56 34.31
C ALA A 23 20.75 41.26 33.65
N ASP A 24 20.84 40.20 34.45
CA ASP A 24 21.01 38.81 34.02
C ASP A 24 19.95 38.48 32.97
N GLU A 25 20.38 38.17 31.77
CA GLU A 25 19.50 37.62 30.72
C GLU A 25 19.36 36.09 30.93
N THR A 26 18.26 35.69 31.51
CA THR A 26 17.81 34.30 31.42
C THR A 26 17.15 34.09 30.04
N PRO A 27 17.67 33.21 29.18
CA PRO A 27 17.00 32.93 27.94
C PRO A 27 15.70 32.16 28.21
N SER A 28 14.57 32.79 27.91
CA SER A 28 13.27 32.13 27.84
C SER A 28 13.29 31.14 26.70
N ALA A 29 13.49 29.89 27.02
CA ALA A 29 13.34 28.80 26.07
C ALA A 29 11.86 28.69 25.70
N THR A 30 11.51 29.18 24.54
CA THR A 30 10.25 28.84 23.87
C THR A 30 10.35 27.39 23.43
N SER A 31 9.85 26.49 24.28
CA SER A 31 9.64 25.09 23.90
C SER A 31 8.58 25.05 22.80
N GLY A 32 8.99 25.15 21.56
CA GLY A 32 8.25 24.61 20.44
C GLY A 32 8.32 23.08 20.56
N SER A 33 7.22 22.49 21.05
CA SER A 33 7.06 21.03 21.02
C SER A 33 6.81 20.63 19.57
N GLU A 34 7.91 20.47 18.79
CA GLU A 34 7.88 19.61 17.60
C GLU A 34 7.80 18.19 18.12
N SER A 35 6.60 17.62 18.02
CA SER A 35 6.37 16.19 18.20
C SER A 35 6.94 15.46 17.00
N THR A 36 8.26 15.39 16.90
CA THR A 36 8.92 14.36 16.10
C THR A 36 8.70 13.06 16.84
N SER A 37 7.86 12.19 16.28
CA SER A 37 7.83 10.79 16.69
C SER A 37 9.20 10.21 16.34
N ALA A 38 10.13 10.26 17.29
CA ALA A 38 11.38 9.54 17.16
C ALA A 38 11.02 8.07 17.06
N GLY A 39 11.40 7.42 15.95
CA GLY A 39 11.30 5.98 15.81
C GLY A 39 12.08 5.30 16.95
N PRO A 40 11.87 3.98 17.16
CA PRO A 40 12.54 3.26 18.23
C PRO A 40 14.06 3.40 18.10
N GLU A 41 14.76 3.55 19.22
CA GLU A 41 16.23 3.70 19.26
C GLU A 41 16.98 2.51 18.63
N SER A 42 16.32 1.35 18.53
CA SER A 42 16.83 0.18 17.82
C SER A 42 15.67 -0.62 17.20
N CYS A 43 15.93 -1.23 16.03
CA CYS A 43 14.95 -2.06 15.33
C CYS A 43 15.00 -3.53 15.78
N THR A 44 15.11 -3.78 17.08
CA THR A 44 15.13 -5.13 17.66
C THR A 44 13.81 -5.45 18.34
N LYS A 45 13.43 -6.72 18.39
CA LYS A 45 12.17 -7.23 18.98
C LYS A 45 11.82 -6.58 20.32
N ASP A 46 12.80 -6.44 21.23
CA ASP A 46 12.56 -5.94 22.58
C ASP A 46 12.31 -4.43 22.64
N ALA A 47 12.79 -3.69 21.65
CA ALA A 47 12.65 -2.23 21.54
C ALA A 47 11.45 -1.80 20.72
N LEU A 48 10.88 -2.70 19.89
CA LEU A 48 9.77 -2.39 19.00
C LEU A 48 8.44 -2.28 19.79
N PRO A 49 7.73 -1.17 19.66
CA PRO A 49 6.43 -0.96 20.31
C PRO A 49 5.29 -1.62 19.50
N THR A 50 5.32 -2.95 19.42
CA THR A 50 4.26 -3.74 18.78
C THR A 50 2.99 -3.75 19.62
N LEU A 51 1.84 -4.06 19.00
CA LEU A 51 0.54 -4.15 19.66
C LEU A 51 0.57 -5.11 20.88
N ALA A 52 1.32 -6.20 20.76
CA ALA A 52 1.55 -7.12 21.86
C ALA A 52 3.06 -7.34 22.02
N LYS A 53 3.61 -6.92 23.17
CA LYS A 53 5.05 -7.00 23.43
C LYS A 53 5.61 -8.40 23.14
N GLY A 54 6.70 -8.43 22.37
CA GLY A 54 7.40 -9.66 22.03
C GLY A 54 6.76 -10.48 20.91
N THR A 55 5.69 -9.99 20.30
CA THR A 55 5.07 -10.57 19.10
C THR A 55 4.90 -9.49 18.03
N ILE A 56 4.91 -9.89 16.76
CA ILE A 56 4.51 -9.02 15.65
C ILE A 56 3.24 -9.60 15.03
N THR A 57 2.24 -8.75 14.84
CA THR A 57 0.95 -9.11 14.27
C THR A 57 0.85 -8.60 12.83
N PHE A 58 0.86 -9.51 11.86
CA PHE A 58 0.57 -9.18 10.48
C PHE A 58 -0.92 -9.29 10.17
N GLY A 59 -1.41 -8.42 9.30
CA GLY A 59 -2.74 -8.50 8.72
C GLY A 59 -2.69 -8.97 7.26
N THR A 60 -3.74 -9.61 6.80
CA THR A 60 -4.07 -9.85 5.39
C THR A 60 -5.57 -10.08 5.25
N ASP A 61 -6.12 -10.04 4.02
CA ASP A 61 -7.54 -10.27 3.78
C ASP A 61 -7.94 -11.75 3.87
N GLN A 62 -9.21 -12.03 3.71
CA GLN A 62 -9.77 -13.36 3.54
C GLN A 62 -10.83 -13.35 2.43
N PRO A 63 -10.64 -14.19 1.39
CA PRO A 63 -9.50 -15.10 1.19
C PRO A 63 -8.21 -14.38 0.83
N ALA A 64 -7.06 -14.97 1.23
CA ALA A 64 -5.73 -14.57 0.80
C ALA A 64 -5.32 -15.43 -0.41
N TYR A 65 -5.02 -14.78 -1.54
CA TYR A 65 -4.92 -15.44 -2.83
C TYR A 65 -3.50 -15.90 -3.19
N PRO A 66 -3.38 -17.03 -3.96
CA PRO A 66 -2.12 -17.35 -4.61
C PRO A 66 -1.81 -16.33 -5.74
N PRO A 67 -0.51 -16.10 -6.04
CA PRO A 67 0.69 -16.73 -5.48
C PRO A 67 1.24 -16.03 -4.22
N TRP A 68 0.51 -15.07 -3.67
CA TRP A 68 0.90 -14.24 -2.52
C TRP A 68 0.81 -15.03 -1.22
N PHE A 69 -0.24 -15.80 -1.08
CA PHE A 69 -0.48 -16.74 0.01
C PHE A 69 -0.91 -18.10 -0.56
N VAL A 70 -0.55 -19.19 0.08
CA VAL A 70 -0.92 -20.54 -0.35
C VAL A 70 -1.93 -21.12 0.62
N ASP A 71 -2.97 -21.78 0.10
CA ASP A 71 -4.03 -22.46 0.84
C ASP A 71 -4.88 -21.53 1.73
N ASP A 72 -4.97 -20.23 1.41
CA ASP A 72 -5.60 -19.21 2.28
C ASP A 72 -5.09 -19.26 3.73
N ASP A 73 -3.83 -19.67 3.92
CA ASP A 73 -3.19 -19.76 5.24
C ASP A 73 -1.94 -18.89 5.29
N PRO A 74 -2.04 -17.63 5.77
CA PRO A 74 -0.89 -16.73 5.84
C PRO A 74 0.16 -17.17 6.84
N ALA A 75 -0.19 -18.06 7.79
CA ALA A 75 0.73 -18.50 8.83
C ALA A 75 1.65 -19.66 8.38
N ASN A 76 1.40 -20.24 7.21
CA ASN A 76 2.17 -21.40 6.72
C ASN A 76 3.54 -21.03 6.12
N GLY A 77 3.86 -19.73 5.97
CA GLY A 77 5.12 -19.24 5.38
C GLY A 77 5.22 -19.45 3.87
N LYS A 78 4.13 -19.85 3.20
CA LYS A 78 4.10 -20.16 1.76
C LYS A 78 3.35 -19.08 0.99
N GLY A 79 3.88 -18.77 -0.20
CA GLY A 79 3.46 -17.64 -1.02
C GLY A 79 4.38 -16.44 -0.79
N TYR A 80 4.40 -15.54 -1.76
CA TYR A 80 5.38 -14.45 -1.77
C TYR A 80 5.23 -13.53 -0.55
N GLU A 81 4.03 -13.05 -0.26
CA GLU A 81 3.81 -12.10 0.84
C GLU A 81 3.90 -12.76 2.22
N SER A 82 3.42 -14.00 2.36
CA SER A 82 3.66 -14.75 3.58
C SER A 82 5.15 -14.90 3.86
N ALA A 83 5.94 -15.28 2.86
CA ALA A 83 7.39 -15.43 3.00
C ALA A 83 8.10 -14.10 3.27
N VAL A 84 7.67 -13.00 2.62
CA VAL A 84 8.20 -11.64 2.90
C VAL A 84 7.89 -11.23 4.35
N ALA A 85 6.68 -11.45 4.85
CA ALA A 85 6.32 -11.13 6.23
C ALA A 85 7.22 -11.86 7.24
N TYR A 86 7.45 -13.16 7.05
CA TYR A 86 8.36 -13.91 7.92
C TYR A 86 9.81 -13.47 7.78
N ALA A 87 10.27 -13.10 6.58
CA ALA A 87 11.62 -12.58 6.38
C ALA A 87 11.80 -11.21 7.05
N VAL A 88 10.80 -10.33 6.99
CA VAL A 88 10.79 -9.04 7.72
C VAL A 88 10.80 -9.30 9.24
N ALA A 89 9.96 -10.20 9.72
CA ALA A 89 9.93 -10.56 11.15
C ALA A 89 11.30 -11.06 11.64
N ASP A 90 11.98 -11.91 10.87
CA ASP A 90 13.33 -12.42 11.19
C ASP A 90 14.36 -11.27 11.27
N LYS A 91 14.35 -10.32 10.31
CA LYS A 91 15.23 -9.13 10.35
C LYS A 91 14.99 -8.26 11.58
N LEU A 92 13.77 -8.23 12.09
CA LEU A 92 13.38 -7.50 13.31
C LEU A 92 13.60 -8.32 14.59
N GLY A 93 14.10 -9.56 14.49
CA GLY A 93 14.43 -10.43 15.61
C GLY A 93 13.25 -11.24 16.18
N PHE A 94 12.14 -11.35 15.44
CA PHE A 94 11.00 -12.21 15.82
C PHE A 94 11.20 -13.62 15.26
N ALA A 95 11.13 -14.62 16.12
CA ALA A 95 11.07 -16.01 15.68
C ALA A 95 9.69 -16.33 15.05
N PRO A 96 9.58 -17.38 14.22
CA PRO A 96 8.29 -17.72 13.59
C PRO A 96 7.13 -17.92 14.58
N GLY A 97 7.39 -18.38 15.79
CA GLY A 97 6.38 -18.54 16.86
C GLY A 97 5.89 -17.20 17.45
N ASP A 98 6.63 -16.13 17.24
CA ASP A 98 6.28 -14.78 17.69
C ASP A 98 5.44 -14.01 16.64
N VAL A 99 5.27 -14.58 15.45
CA VAL A 99 4.44 -14.01 14.38
C VAL A 99 2.98 -14.41 14.60
N LYS A 100 2.08 -13.44 14.55
CA LYS A 100 0.63 -13.62 14.59
C LYS A 100 0.00 -13.07 13.32
N TRP A 101 -1.13 -13.65 12.94
CA TRP A 101 -1.89 -13.18 11.78
C TRP A 101 -3.32 -12.84 12.18
N VAL A 102 -3.85 -11.77 11.60
CA VAL A 102 -5.24 -11.34 11.72
C VAL A 102 -5.83 -11.14 10.33
N ARG A 103 -7.12 -11.42 10.19
CA ARG A 103 -7.85 -11.18 8.94
C ARG A 103 -8.46 -9.79 8.96
N VAL A 104 -8.12 -9.00 7.95
CA VAL A 104 -8.54 -7.60 7.81
C VAL A 104 -8.95 -7.37 6.36
N PRO A 105 -10.22 -7.02 6.08
CA PRO A 105 -10.65 -6.72 4.71
C PRO A 105 -9.78 -5.66 4.05
N PHE A 106 -9.49 -5.82 2.75
CA PHE A 106 -8.60 -4.96 1.97
C PHE A 106 -8.83 -3.47 2.24
N ASN A 107 -10.07 -3.01 2.03
CA ASN A 107 -10.40 -1.59 2.21
C ASN A 107 -10.29 -1.12 3.68
N ALA A 108 -10.50 -2.00 4.65
CA ALA A 108 -10.36 -1.66 6.07
C ALA A 108 -8.88 -1.47 6.46
N ALA A 109 -7.97 -2.22 5.84
CA ALA A 109 -6.55 -2.09 6.10
C ALA A 109 -5.99 -0.71 5.72
N ILE A 110 -6.49 -0.12 4.63
CA ILE A 110 -6.05 1.20 4.12
C ILE A 110 -6.97 2.37 4.54
N ALA A 111 -8.05 2.11 5.29
CA ALA A 111 -8.92 3.15 5.82
C ALA A 111 -8.22 3.94 6.94
N PRO A 112 -8.56 5.22 7.19
CA PRO A 112 -8.07 5.95 8.34
C PRO A 112 -8.47 5.31 9.68
N GLY A 113 -7.67 5.48 10.71
CA GLY A 113 -7.95 5.08 12.08
C GLY A 113 -7.12 3.90 12.57
N PRO A 114 -7.23 3.56 13.87
CA PRO A 114 -6.39 2.58 14.52
C PRO A 114 -6.46 1.20 13.86
N LYS A 115 -5.32 0.51 13.80
CA LYS A 115 -5.19 -0.82 13.20
C LYS A 115 -5.20 -1.92 14.26
N THR A 116 -5.63 -3.11 13.84
CA THR A 116 -5.59 -4.34 14.66
C THR A 116 -4.36 -5.19 14.37
N PHE A 117 -3.42 -4.64 13.58
CA PHE A 117 -2.17 -5.26 13.15
C PHE A 117 -1.01 -4.27 13.33
N ASP A 118 0.20 -4.80 13.44
CA ASP A 118 1.43 -4.01 13.44
C ASP A 118 1.82 -3.64 12.01
N ALA A 119 1.61 -4.56 11.06
CA ALA A 119 1.88 -4.40 9.65
C ALA A 119 0.93 -5.28 8.83
N ASN A 120 0.63 -4.92 7.56
CA ASN A 120 -0.30 -5.67 6.71
C ASN A 120 0.25 -5.83 5.30
N LEU A 121 0.19 -7.04 4.77
CA LEU A 121 0.56 -7.39 3.39
C LEU A 121 -0.69 -7.96 2.69
N ASN A 122 -1.07 -7.36 1.59
CA ASN A 122 -2.12 -7.83 0.70
C ASN A 122 -2.09 -7.06 -0.63
N GLU A 123 -0.99 -7.14 -1.36
CA GLU A 123 -0.84 -6.52 -2.68
C GLU A 123 -1.14 -4.99 -2.65
N PHE A 124 -0.73 -4.30 -1.57
CA PHE A 124 -1.03 -2.89 -1.41
C PHE A 124 -0.07 -2.01 -2.21
N SER A 125 -0.55 -1.48 -3.33
CA SER A 125 0.17 -0.47 -4.10
C SER A 125 0.34 0.81 -3.30
N ILE A 126 1.55 1.33 -3.30
CA ILE A 126 1.91 2.60 -2.67
C ILE A 126 1.35 3.73 -3.53
N THR A 127 0.35 4.45 -3.05
CA THR A 127 -0.21 5.63 -3.71
C THR A 127 -0.22 6.84 -2.78
N ASP A 128 -0.17 8.05 -3.35
CA ASP A 128 -0.21 9.27 -2.54
C ASP A 128 -1.56 9.47 -1.84
N GLU A 129 -2.64 8.95 -2.42
CA GLU A 129 -3.95 8.92 -1.77
C GLU A 129 -3.92 8.05 -0.50
N ARG A 130 -3.44 6.80 -0.60
CA ARG A 130 -3.36 5.87 0.53
C ARG A 130 -2.42 6.36 1.63
N LYS A 131 -1.31 7.03 1.26
CA LYS A 131 -0.38 7.66 2.22
C LYS A 131 -1.01 8.73 3.11
N GLN A 132 -2.16 9.27 2.75
CA GLN A 132 -2.87 10.20 3.61
C GLN A 132 -3.48 9.50 4.84
N ALA A 133 -3.86 8.23 4.71
CA ALA A 133 -4.57 7.45 5.73
C ALA A 133 -3.69 6.44 6.46
N VAL A 134 -2.63 5.94 5.81
CA VAL A 134 -1.72 4.90 6.33
C VAL A 134 -0.27 5.24 6.02
N ASP A 135 0.66 4.58 6.70
CA ASP A 135 2.06 4.57 6.30
C ASP A 135 2.38 3.31 5.48
N PHE A 136 3.45 3.40 4.71
CA PHE A 136 3.99 2.29 3.94
C PHE A 136 5.45 2.07 4.28
N SER A 137 5.89 0.83 4.22
CA SER A 137 7.32 0.49 4.18
C SER A 137 7.97 0.93 2.87
N SER A 138 9.28 0.80 2.78
CA SER A 138 9.97 0.68 1.48
C SER A 138 9.31 -0.38 0.61
N PRO A 139 9.34 -0.24 -0.73
CA PRO A 139 8.68 -1.18 -1.62
C PRO A 139 9.37 -2.55 -1.61
N TYR A 140 8.57 -3.62 -1.62
CA TYR A 140 9.07 -5.00 -1.67
C TYR A 140 8.82 -5.68 -3.02
N PHE A 141 8.03 -5.08 -3.93
CA PHE A 141 7.70 -5.64 -5.24
C PHE A 141 7.29 -4.57 -6.24
N ASP A 142 7.79 -4.67 -7.48
CA ASP A 142 7.32 -3.87 -8.61
C ASP A 142 6.25 -4.65 -9.36
N VAL A 143 5.11 -4.03 -9.64
CA VAL A 143 3.95 -4.69 -10.22
C VAL A 143 3.46 -3.98 -11.49
N THR A 144 2.84 -4.75 -12.38
CA THR A 144 2.09 -4.23 -13.54
C THR A 144 0.69 -4.80 -13.52
N GLN A 145 -0.27 -4.06 -14.08
CA GLN A 145 -1.65 -4.51 -14.24
C GLN A 145 -1.80 -5.34 -15.52
N ALA A 146 -2.66 -6.34 -15.49
CA ALA A 146 -2.94 -7.19 -16.64
C ALA A 146 -4.44 -7.48 -16.76
N VAL A 147 -4.86 -7.84 -17.96
CA VAL A 147 -6.22 -8.29 -18.25
C VAL A 147 -6.22 -9.79 -18.47
N VAL A 148 -7.01 -10.52 -17.67
CA VAL A 148 -7.28 -11.94 -17.85
C VAL A 148 -8.69 -12.11 -18.41
N THR A 149 -8.89 -13.12 -19.25
CA THR A 149 -10.15 -13.45 -19.89
C THR A 149 -10.30 -14.96 -20.08
N VAL A 150 -11.42 -15.38 -20.69
CA VAL A 150 -11.59 -16.74 -21.22
C VAL A 150 -11.59 -16.71 -22.75
N LYS A 151 -11.16 -17.79 -23.42
CA LYS A 151 -11.01 -17.81 -24.88
C LYS A 151 -12.28 -17.53 -25.67
N SER A 152 -13.46 -17.78 -25.07
CA SER A 152 -14.75 -17.52 -25.68
C SER A 152 -15.22 -16.06 -25.56
N SER A 153 -14.52 -15.24 -24.77
CA SER A 153 -14.85 -13.84 -24.53
C SER A 153 -14.46 -12.95 -25.72
N PRO A 154 -15.19 -11.84 -26.00
CA PRO A 154 -14.79 -10.82 -26.95
C PRO A 154 -13.43 -10.18 -26.64
N ALA A 155 -12.97 -10.23 -25.38
CA ALA A 155 -11.64 -9.73 -25.01
C ALA A 155 -10.49 -10.64 -25.47
N ALA A 156 -10.79 -11.91 -25.83
CA ALA A 156 -9.76 -12.81 -26.31
C ALA A 156 -9.21 -12.34 -27.66
N GLY A 157 -7.89 -12.21 -27.75
CA GLY A 157 -7.22 -11.73 -28.97
C GLY A 157 -7.15 -10.22 -29.14
N VAL A 158 -7.66 -9.45 -28.19
CA VAL A 158 -7.42 -7.98 -28.12
C VAL A 158 -5.93 -7.74 -27.85
N THR A 159 -5.33 -6.77 -28.58
CA THR A 159 -3.90 -6.45 -28.48
C THR A 159 -3.63 -4.98 -28.18
N THR A 160 -4.70 -4.17 -28.09
CA THR A 160 -4.59 -2.72 -27.87
C THR A 160 -5.53 -2.27 -26.74
N LEU A 161 -5.20 -1.16 -26.08
CA LEU A 161 -6.10 -0.55 -25.08
C LEU A 161 -7.44 -0.12 -25.71
N ASP A 162 -7.38 0.41 -26.92
CA ASP A 162 -8.60 0.83 -27.64
C ASP A 162 -9.53 -0.37 -27.93
N GLY A 163 -8.97 -1.54 -28.15
CA GLY A 163 -9.74 -2.77 -28.34
C GLY A 163 -10.48 -3.26 -27.10
N LEU A 164 -10.09 -2.77 -25.91
CA LEU A 164 -10.77 -3.06 -24.65
C LEU A 164 -11.96 -2.11 -24.38
N LYS A 165 -12.02 -0.96 -25.06
CA LYS A 165 -13.11 0.00 -24.87
C LYS A 165 -14.45 -0.58 -25.30
N GLY A 166 -15.47 -0.37 -24.47
CA GLY A 166 -16.81 -0.90 -24.69
C GLY A 166 -16.97 -2.38 -24.32
N LEU A 167 -15.89 -3.08 -23.92
CA LEU A 167 -15.98 -4.39 -23.30
C LEU A 167 -16.32 -4.26 -21.81
N LYS A 168 -17.00 -5.25 -21.28
CA LYS A 168 -17.35 -5.29 -19.86
C LYS A 168 -16.14 -5.72 -19.03
N LEU A 169 -15.35 -4.76 -18.60
CA LEU A 169 -14.24 -5.02 -17.69
C LEU A 169 -14.73 -5.10 -16.25
N GLY A 170 -14.06 -5.90 -15.43
CA GLY A 170 -14.31 -6.02 -13.99
C GLY A 170 -13.03 -5.85 -13.19
N ALA A 171 -13.17 -5.43 -11.93
CA ALA A 171 -12.09 -5.35 -10.95
C ALA A 171 -12.64 -5.32 -9.52
N GLN A 172 -11.79 -5.61 -8.54
CA GLN A 172 -12.15 -5.48 -7.13
C GLN A 172 -12.17 -4.01 -6.71
N VAL A 173 -13.15 -3.64 -5.89
CA VAL A 173 -13.33 -2.28 -5.36
C VAL A 173 -12.10 -1.81 -4.55
N GLY A 174 -11.71 -0.54 -4.74
CA GLY A 174 -10.63 0.10 -3.98
C GLY A 174 -9.21 -0.29 -4.42
N THR A 175 -9.06 -1.10 -5.49
CA THR A 175 -7.77 -1.50 -6.03
C THR A 175 -7.27 -0.52 -7.11
N THR A 176 -5.96 -0.53 -7.35
CA THR A 176 -5.36 0.15 -8.50
C THR A 176 -5.77 -0.51 -9.81
N SER A 177 -6.05 -1.81 -9.82
CA SER A 177 -6.65 -2.54 -10.96
C SER A 177 -8.00 -1.93 -11.37
N TYR A 178 -8.85 -1.57 -10.39
CA TYR A 178 -10.10 -0.86 -10.66
C TYR A 178 -9.85 0.52 -11.30
N THR A 179 -8.91 1.28 -10.76
CA THR A 179 -8.53 2.58 -11.32
C THR A 179 -7.99 2.45 -12.74
N ALA A 180 -7.15 1.44 -12.99
CA ALA A 180 -6.60 1.15 -14.32
C ALA A 180 -7.70 0.75 -15.31
N ALA A 181 -8.65 -0.09 -14.89
CA ALA A 181 -9.79 -0.48 -15.70
C ALA A 181 -10.67 0.73 -16.05
N GLN A 182 -10.97 1.61 -15.07
CA GLN A 182 -11.73 2.85 -15.30
C GLN A 182 -11.07 3.81 -16.29
N ALA A 183 -9.74 3.84 -16.33
CA ALA A 183 -9.02 4.66 -17.31
C ALA A 183 -9.19 4.15 -18.74
N ILE A 184 -9.52 2.87 -18.94
CA ILE A 184 -9.84 2.27 -20.25
C ILE A 184 -11.30 2.54 -20.61
N ASP A 185 -12.22 2.18 -19.71
CA ASP A 185 -13.66 2.37 -19.88
C ASP A 185 -14.31 2.65 -18.50
N PRO A 186 -15.10 3.73 -18.35
CA PRO A 186 -15.72 4.08 -17.07
C PRO A 186 -16.81 3.09 -16.61
N GLY A 187 -17.27 2.18 -17.49
CA GLY A 187 -18.33 1.20 -17.22
C GLY A 187 -17.86 -0.07 -16.50
N VAL A 188 -16.79 -0.01 -15.71
CA VAL A 188 -16.22 -1.16 -15.01
C VAL A 188 -17.20 -1.78 -14.02
N ALA A 189 -17.38 -3.11 -14.09
CA ALA A 189 -18.11 -3.88 -13.09
C ALA A 189 -17.25 -4.02 -11.81
N VAL A 190 -17.85 -3.72 -10.66
CA VAL A 190 -17.15 -3.66 -9.37
C VAL A 190 -17.52 -4.85 -8.52
N PHE A 191 -16.52 -5.52 -7.96
CA PHE A 191 -16.68 -6.71 -7.13
C PHE A 191 -16.07 -6.49 -5.74
N ASN A 192 -16.57 -7.20 -4.73
CA ASN A 192 -16.03 -7.08 -3.37
C ASN A 192 -14.70 -7.83 -3.20
N ASN A 193 -14.48 -8.88 -3.98
CA ASN A 193 -13.29 -9.71 -3.96
C ASN A 193 -12.99 -10.31 -5.34
N ASN A 194 -11.82 -10.90 -5.51
CA ASN A 194 -11.39 -11.48 -6.77
C ASN A 194 -12.14 -12.78 -7.13
N ASP A 195 -12.67 -13.53 -6.15
CA ASP A 195 -13.44 -14.75 -6.43
C ASP A 195 -14.79 -14.43 -7.09
N ASP A 196 -15.49 -13.38 -6.61
CA ASP A 196 -16.74 -12.92 -7.23
C ASP A 196 -16.49 -12.43 -8.65
N ALA A 197 -15.38 -11.68 -8.87
CA ALA A 197 -14.98 -11.18 -10.18
C ALA A 197 -14.62 -12.34 -11.14
N LYS A 198 -13.88 -13.34 -10.67
CA LYS A 198 -13.51 -14.56 -11.41
C LYS A 198 -14.77 -15.36 -11.79
N ALA A 199 -15.71 -15.50 -10.86
CA ALA A 199 -17.00 -16.15 -11.13
C ALA A 199 -17.81 -15.42 -12.20
N ALA A 200 -17.83 -14.08 -12.13
CA ALA A 200 -18.51 -13.25 -13.14
C ALA A 200 -17.88 -13.41 -14.53
N LEU A 201 -16.54 -13.50 -14.61
CA LEU A 201 -15.83 -13.77 -15.86
C LEU A 201 -16.16 -15.16 -16.41
N SER A 202 -16.12 -16.20 -15.56
CA SER A 202 -16.46 -17.57 -15.93
C SER A 202 -17.90 -17.70 -16.46
N ASN A 203 -18.82 -16.90 -15.92
CA ASN A 203 -20.23 -16.89 -16.31
C ASN A 203 -20.55 -15.96 -17.49
N GLY A 204 -19.54 -15.28 -18.05
CA GLY A 204 -19.71 -14.34 -19.17
C GLY A 204 -20.47 -13.06 -18.80
N GLN A 205 -20.49 -12.70 -17.53
CA GLN A 205 -21.07 -11.44 -17.04
C GLN A 205 -20.14 -10.26 -17.28
N ILE A 206 -18.82 -10.50 -17.30
CA ILE A 206 -17.78 -9.59 -17.73
C ILE A 206 -16.93 -10.25 -18.83
N ASP A 207 -16.30 -9.43 -19.65
CA ASP A 207 -15.46 -9.87 -20.78
C ASP A 207 -13.99 -10.00 -20.41
N GLY A 208 -13.53 -9.21 -19.44
CA GLY A 208 -12.18 -9.23 -18.94
C GLY A 208 -12.10 -8.81 -17.47
N LEU A 209 -11.15 -9.34 -16.73
CA LEU A 209 -10.87 -9.02 -15.34
C LEU A 209 -9.47 -8.40 -15.24
N VAL A 210 -9.39 -7.21 -14.65
CA VAL A 210 -8.12 -6.48 -14.46
C VAL A 210 -7.57 -6.80 -13.08
N LEU A 211 -6.32 -7.25 -13.05
CA LEU A 211 -5.61 -7.73 -11.87
C LEU A 211 -4.11 -7.39 -11.97
N ASP A 212 -3.43 -7.47 -10.85
CA ASP A 212 -1.97 -7.52 -10.85
C ASP A 212 -1.46 -8.73 -11.64
N LEU A 213 -0.40 -8.57 -12.40
CA LEU A 213 0.07 -9.59 -13.34
C LEU A 213 0.27 -10.97 -12.71
N PRO A 214 0.92 -11.14 -11.54
CA PRO A 214 1.05 -12.47 -10.93
C PRO A 214 -0.31 -13.08 -10.55
N THR A 215 -1.24 -12.27 -10.05
CA THR A 215 -2.62 -12.69 -9.72
C THR A 215 -3.39 -13.07 -10.98
N ALA A 216 -3.21 -12.32 -12.08
CA ALA A 216 -3.83 -12.64 -13.36
C ALA A 216 -3.40 -14.02 -13.89
N PHE A 217 -2.14 -14.40 -13.75
CA PHE A 217 -1.66 -15.76 -14.11
C PHE A 217 -2.24 -16.83 -13.21
N ALA A 218 -2.36 -16.58 -11.91
CA ALA A 218 -2.99 -17.53 -10.98
C ALA A 218 -4.46 -17.74 -11.34
N VAL A 219 -5.21 -16.66 -11.57
CA VAL A 219 -6.61 -16.71 -12.00
C VAL A 219 -6.74 -17.39 -13.36
N GLN A 220 -5.86 -17.10 -14.33
CA GLN A 220 -5.85 -17.78 -15.62
C GLN A 220 -5.74 -19.31 -15.46
N ALA A 221 -4.88 -19.78 -14.55
CA ALA A 221 -4.68 -21.22 -14.33
C ALA A 221 -5.91 -21.91 -13.70
N GLU A 222 -6.74 -21.18 -12.98
CA GLU A 222 -7.97 -21.68 -12.36
C GLU A 222 -9.19 -21.65 -13.30
N LEU A 223 -9.16 -20.81 -14.34
CA LEU A 223 -10.24 -20.68 -15.30
C LEU A 223 -10.21 -21.78 -16.34
N THR A 224 -11.38 -22.35 -16.66
CA THR A 224 -11.53 -23.18 -17.86
C THR A 224 -11.29 -22.30 -19.08
N ASP A 225 -10.29 -22.64 -19.90
CA ASP A 225 -9.90 -21.84 -21.06
C ASP A 225 -9.44 -20.40 -20.75
N GLY A 226 -8.88 -20.16 -19.56
CA GLY A 226 -8.32 -18.87 -19.17
C GLY A 226 -7.21 -18.41 -20.13
N ALA A 227 -7.18 -17.12 -20.41
CA ALA A 227 -6.17 -16.48 -21.26
C ALA A 227 -5.77 -15.11 -20.71
N ILE A 228 -4.48 -14.78 -20.79
CA ILE A 228 -4.01 -13.42 -20.56
C ILE A 228 -4.19 -12.64 -21.85
N VAL A 229 -4.92 -11.53 -21.80
CA VAL A 229 -5.05 -10.58 -22.92
C VAL A 229 -3.72 -9.82 -23.10
N GLY A 230 -3.23 -9.23 -22.03
CA GLY A 230 -1.96 -8.51 -22.00
C GLY A 230 -1.77 -7.69 -20.73
N GLN A 231 -0.57 -7.14 -20.59
CA GLN A 231 -0.25 -6.16 -19.57
C GLN A 231 -0.69 -4.77 -20.02
N LEU A 232 -1.25 -3.99 -19.11
CA LEU A 232 -1.48 -2.58 -19.33
C LEU A 232 -0.13 -1.86 -19.37
N PRO A 233 0.05 -0.86 -20.25
CA PRO A 233 1.27 -0.08 -20.27
C PRO A 233 1.48 0.58 -18.91
N ALA A 234 2.71 0.54 -18.42
CA ALA A 234 3.08 1.36 -17.28
C ALA A 234 2.77 2.83 -17.64
N GLY A 235 2.11 3.54 -16.74
CA GLY A 235 1.89 4.98 -16.90
C GLY A 235 3.22 5.72 -17.12
N THR A 236 3.16 6.99 -17.48
CA THR A 236 4.36 7.84 -17.68
C THR A 236 5.16 8.07 -16.39
N GLU A 237 4.65 7.62 -15.26
CA GLU A 237 5.26 7.72 -13.93
C GLU A 237 6.00 6.43 -13.55
N LYS A 238 6.54 6.41 -12.33
CA LYS A 238 7.25 5.24 -11.79
C LYS A 238 6.38 3.98 -11.86
N ALA A 239 7.04 2.83 -11.99
CA ALA A 239 6.37 1.54 -11.86
C ALA A 239 5.56 1.48 -10.56
N GLU A 240 4.38 0.87 -10.64
CA GLU A 240 3.55 0.61 -9.46
C GLU A 240 4.30 -0.33 -8.52
N GLN A 241 4.25 -0.06 -7.22
CA GLN A 241 5.05 -0.77 -6.23
C GLN A 241 4.19 -1.17 -5.04
N PHE A 242 4.37 -2.38 -4.54
CA PHE A 242 3.76 -2.82 -3.28
C PHE A 242 4.62 -2.44 -2.09
N GLY A 243 3.95 -1.96 -1.04
CA GLY A 243 4.52 -1.68 0.27
C GLY A 243 3.71 -2.33 1.39
N ILE A 244 4.38 -2.63 2.48
CA ILE A 244 3.73 -3.11 3.71
C ILE A 244 2.99 -1.93 4.34
N VAL A 245 1.70 -2.11 4.63
CA VAL A 245 0.84 -1.09 5.25
C VAL A 245 1.03 -1.10 6.76
N LEU A 246 1.16 0.09 7.36
CA LEU A 246 1.19 0.32 8.80
C LEU A 246 0.15 1.40 9.17
N ASP A 247 -0.17 1.51 10.45
CA ASP A 247 -0.99 2.64 10.92
C ASP A 247 -0.30 3.97 10.61
N LYS A 248 -1.08 5.01 10.40
CA LYS A 248 -0.55 6.34 10.10
C LYS A 248 0.27 6.88 11.28
N GLY A 249 1.53 7.23 11.02
CA GLY A 249 2.47 7.67 12.05
C GLY A 249 2.99 6.51 12.94
N SER A 250 2.90 5.27 12.46
CA SER A 250 3.41 4.11 13.21
C SER A 250 4.90 4.24 13.52
N PRO A 251 5.30 4.05 14.77
CA PRO A 251 6.72 4.05 15.14
C PRO A 251 7.49 2.85 14.54
N LEU A 252 6.78 1.85 14.00
CA LEU A 252 7.38 0.68 13.34
C LEU A 252 7.80 0.97 11.89
N THR A 253 7.27 2.03 11.26
CA THR A 253 7.44 2.29 9.81
C THR A 253 8.91 2.31 9.40
N THR A 254 9.76 3.01 10.15
CA THR A 254 11.20 3.08 9.86
C THR A 254 11.87 1.70 9.95
N CYS A 255 11.58 0.93 11.00
CA CYS A 255 12.20 -0.38 11.20
C CYS A 255 11.72 -1.42 10.19
N VAL A 256 10.44 -1.41 9.85
CA VAL A 256 9.90 -2.29 8.80
C VAL A 256 10.50 -1.93 7.45
N SER A 257 10.65 -0.63 7.13
CA SER A 257 11.32 -0.18 5.90
C SER A 257 12.77 -0.65 5.84
N GLN A 258 13.54 -0.48 6.93
CA GLN A 258 14.93 -0.94 7.00
C GLN A 258 15.04 -2.47 6.82
N ALA A 259 14.10 -3.24 7.37
CA ALA A 259 14.06 -4.69 7.17
C ALA A 259 13.81 -5.05 5.69
N VAL A 260 12.87 -4.37 5.04
CA VAL A 260 12.60 -4.55 3.59
C VAL A 260 13.82 -4.16 2.76
N ASP A 261 14.46 -3.01 3.05
CA ASP A 261 15.66 -2.54 2.34
C ASP A 261 16.80 -3.57 2.46
N GLN A 262 17.04 -4.10 3.66
CA GLN A 262 18.05 -5.16 3.87
C GLN A 262 17.75 -6.43 3.07
N LEU A 263 16.46 -6.83 2.96
CA LEU A 263 16.05 -7.98 2.15
C LEU A 263 16.24 -7.73 0.66
N GLY A 264 16.06 -6.47 0.22
CA GLY A 264 16.37 -6.04 -1.15
C GLY A 264 17.87 -6.07 -1.44
N ASP A 265 18.66 -5.41 -0.59
CA ASP A 265 20.11 -5.24 -0.76
C ASP A 265 20.87 -6.57 -0.78
N ASN A 266 20.46 -7.54 0.02
CA ASN A 266 21.08 -8.87 0.07
C ASN A 266 20.50 -9.87 -0.96
N GLY A 267 19.51 -9.45 -1.75
CA GLY A 267 18.87 -10.22 -2.80
C GLY A 267 17.87 -11.27 -2.31
N ASP A 268 17.42 -11.21 -1.04
CA ASP A 268 16.45 -12.16 -0.51
C ASP A 268 15.05 -11.93 -1.12
N LEU A 269 14.62 -10.67 -1.34
CA LEU A 269 13.36 -10.39 -2.05
C LEU A 269 13.36 -11.02 -3.45
N PHE A 270 14.46 -10.92 -4.18
CA PHE A 270 14.58 -11.53 -5.51
C PHE A 270 14.52 -13.07 -5.45
N LYS A 271 15.14 -13.71 -4.44
CA LYS A 271 15.05 -15.16 -4.24
C LYS A 271 13.63 -15.60 -3.94
N LEU A 272 12.92 -14.86 -3.06
CA LEU A 272 11.51 -15.12 -2.75
C LEU A 272 10.63 -14.96 -3.98
N GLN A 273 10.83 -13.87 -4.75
CA GLN A 273 10.13 -13.65 -6.01
C GLN A 273 10.33 -14.83 -6.99
N LYS A 274 11.58 -15.29 -7.18
CA LYS A 274 11.87 -16.45 -8.03
C LYS A 274 11.23 -17.75 -7.52
N THR A 275 11.09 -17.89 -6.21
CA THR A 275 10.51 -19.09 -5.62
C THR A 275 8.99 -19.13 -5.81
N TRP A 276 8.32 -18.01 -5.57
CA TRP A 276 6.87 -17.98 -5.47
C TRP A 276 6.16 -17.41 -6.70
N LEU A 277 6.83 -16.54 -7.47
CA LEU A 277 6.24 -15.86 -8.62
C LEU A 277 6.82 -16.32 -9.96
N ALA A 278 7.59 -17.42 -9.98
CA ALA A 278 8.19 -17.97 -11.21
C ALA A 278 7.13 -18.44 -12.24
N GLY A 279 5.90 -18.72 -11.80
CA GLY A 279 4.78 -19.07 -12.66
C GLY A 279 4.15 -17.87 -13.38
N ALA A 280 4.43 -16.64 -12.94
CA ALA A 280 4.04 -15.42 -13.63
C ALA A 280 4.92 -15.26 -14.87
N GLY A 281 4.44 -15.73 -16.02
CA GLY A 281 5.10 -15.62 -17.30
C GLY A 281 5.19 -14.17 -17.80
N ALA A 282 5.85 -13.99 -18.94
CA ALA A 282 5.78 -12.73 -19.67
C ALA A 282 4.43 -12.65 -20.41
N ALA A 283 3.65 -11.60 -20.14
CA ALA A 283 2.46 -11.30 -20.93
C ALA A 283 2.80 -10.22 -21.98
N PRO A 284 2.13 -10.21 -23.16
CA PRO A 284 2.33 -9.15 -24.12
C PRO A 284 1.90 -7.80 -23.57
N GLN A 285 2.57 -6.73 -23.97
CA GLN A 285 2.11 -5.36 -23.68
C GLN A 285 0.97 -4.99 -24.61
N LEU A 286 -0.11 -4.42 -24.06
CA LEU A 286 -1.16 -3.79 -24.86
C LEU A 286 -0.67 -2.42 -25.34
N SER A 287 -0.87 -2.13 -26.62
CA SER A 287 -0.42 -0.89 -27.26
C SER A 287 -1.50 0.19 -27.28
#